data_812730dfff52ccb732f391f50aace2bb
#
_entry.id   812730dfff52ccb732f391f50aace2bb
#
_cell.length_a   1.000
_cell.length_b   1.000
_cell.length_c   1.000
_cell.angle_alpha   90.00
_cell.angle_beta   90.00
_cell.angle_gamma   90.00
#
_symmetry.space_group_name_H-M   'P 1'
#
loop_
_entity.id
_entity.type
_entity.pdbx_description
1 polymer ?
#
loop_
_entity_poly.entity_id
_entity_poly.type
_entity_poly.pdbx_seq_one_letter_code
_entity_poly.pdbx_strand_id
1 'polypeptide(L)'
;MLSDGVGRCPSRGTQWAVTGLWDTQDDDWSVTASSRRQGTPEHPWRRIDLDVYEQHMGDPRVGQLQRLHVITGEQLAAYPSRAIGVLGIAGGNGLDLIDPETTDAVYGYDINPDYLAACETRYRDDFGDRLHLIETKIDRSVTIERVDLLIANLIIEYVGIDEFVAFAAANARSIGVLSCVIQRNDAEGFVSSSEYTSSFDALASVSSDIDPETLTSAMSDRGFVALRRCEYPLPNDKTLIRQDFRPGL
;
A
#
# COMPACT_ATOMS: atom_id res chain seq x y z
N MET A 1 -28.64 -30.61 -40.33
CA MET A 1 -27.67 -30.65 -41.42
C MET A 1 -26.41 -30.07 -40.85
N LEU A 2 -25.52 -30.94 -40.34
CA LEU A 2 -24.21 -31.33 -40.87
C LEU A 2 -23.19 -30.21 -40.70
N SER A 3 -21.99 -30.32 -40.13
CA SER A 3 -21.21 -31.47 -39.65
C SER A 3 -19.92 -30.93 -39.03
N ASP A 4 -19.51 -31.56 -38.00
CA ASP A 4 -18.19 -31.96 -37.53
C ASP A 4 -16.92 -31.47 -38.23
N GLY A 5 -15.90 -31.21 -37.41
CA GLY A 5 -14.51 -31.06 -37.80
C GLY A 5 -13.57 -31.12 -36.62
N VAL A 6 -13.39 -32.30 -36.04
CA VAL A 6 -12.35 -32.64 -35.05
C VAL A 6 -11.03 -32.90 -35.79
N GLY A 7 -9.94 -32.25 -35.36
CA GLY A 7 -8.59 -32.53 -35.82
C GLY A 7 -7.65 -32.72 -34.65
N ARG A 8 -7.23 -33.97 -34.41
CA ARG A 8 -6.28 -34.42 -33.38
C ARG A 8 -4.84 -34.20 -33.77
N CYS A 9 -4.01 -34.05 -32.73
CA CYS A 9 -2.56 -34.18 -32.64
C CYS A 9 -1.95 -35.38 -33.43
N PRO A 10 -0.64 -35.34 -33.79
CA PRO A 10 0.20 -36.42 -33.27
C PRO A 10 1.54 -35.97 -32.66
N SER A 11 1.90 -36.73 -31.64
CA SER A 11 3.17 -36.87 -30.94
C SER A 11 4.24 -37.63 -31.74
N ARG A 12 5.51 -37.38 -31.37
CA ARG A 12 6.76 -38.13 -31.38
C ARG A 12 7.88 -37.23 -31.90
N GLY A 13 8.97 -36.96 -31.24
CA GLY A 13 9.88 -37.81 -30.49
C GLY A 13 11.10 -38.14 -31.37
N THR A 14 12.25 -37.50 -31.09
CA THR A 14 13.56 -38.18 -31.27
C THR A 14 14.65 -37.38 -30.55
N GLN A 15 15.32 -38.08 -29.68
CA GLN A 15 16.60 -37.84 -29.06
C GLN A 15 17.74 -38.02 -30.04
N TRP A 16 18.76 -37.16 -30.05
CA TRP A 16 20.12 -37.51 -30.48
C TRP A 16 21.11 -36.88 -29.52
N ALA A 17 21.83 -37.71 -28.81
CA ALA A 17 23.09 -37.41 -28.17
C ALA A 17 24.21 -37.68 -29.18
N VAL A 18 25.35 -37.02 -29.06
CA VAL A 18 26.71 -37.59 -29.08
C VAL A 18 27.77 -36.47 -29.23
N THR A 19 28.54 -36.26 -28.18
CA THR A 19 29.99 -36.26 -27.99
C THR A 19 30.91 -35.56 -29.01
N GLY A 20 31.79 -34.70 -28.49
CA GLY A 20 33.17 -34.82 -28.85
C GLY A 20 34.02 -33.56 -28.94
N LEU A 21 34.94 -33.46 -28.01
CA LEU A 21 36.35 -32.99 -28.07
C LEU A 21 36.66 -31.48 -28.12
N TRP A 22 37.21 -31.02 -27.02
CA TRP A 22 38.40 -30.19 -26.74
C TRP A 22 39.06 -29.46 -27.92
N ASP A 23 39.17 -28.15 -27.84
CA ASP A 23 40.42 -27.45 -28.07
C ASP A 23 40.50 -26.16 -27.23
N THR A 24 41.66 -26.00 -26.62
CA THR A 24 42.07 -24.86 -25.80
C THR A 24 42.63 -23.78 -26.70
N GLN A 25 42.11 -22.54 -26.57
CA GLN A 25 42.91 -21.38 -26.92
C GLN A 25 42.53 -20.20 -26.01
N ASP A 26 43.55 -19.74 -25.30
CA ASP A 26 43.57 -18.52 -24.52
C ASP A 26 43.27 -17.30 -25.42
N ASP A 27 42.25 -16.54 -25.09
CA ASP A 27 42.13 -15.17 -25.55
C ASP A 27 41.71 -14.27 -24.39
N ASP A 28 42.68 -13.43 -24.04
CA ASP A 28 42.66 -12.29 -23.15
C ASP A 28 41.50 -11.33 -23.48
N TRP A 29 40.40 -11.38 -22.68
CA TRP A 29 39.37 -10.39 -22.73
C TRP A 29 39.53 -9.40 -21.58
N SER A 30 40.20 -8.29 -21.92
CA SER A 30 40.19 -7.05 -21.13
C SER A 30 38.78 -6.74 -20.64
N VAL A 31 38.71 -6.64 -19.34
CA VAL A 31 37.56 -6.22 -18.55
C VAL A 31 37.00 -4.88 -19.08
N THR A 32 36.00 -4.94 -19.93
CA THR A 32 35.15 -3.78 -20.19
C THR A 32 34.25 -3.56 -18.99
N ALA A 33 34.41 -2.38 -18.41
CA ALA A 33 33.67 -1.87 -17.28
C ALA A 33 32.19 -2.26 -17.36
N SER A 34 31.77 -3.10 -16.45
CA SER A 34 30.38 -3.32 -16.12
C SER A 34 29.74 -1.96 -15.85
N SER A 35 28.89 -1.49 -16.76
CA SER A 35 28.02 -0.36 -16.52
C SER A 35 27.13 -0.78 -15.34
N ARG A 36 27.44 -0.27 -14.15
CA ARG A 36 26.53 -0.31 -13.01
C ARG A 36 25.22 0.28 -13.51
N ARG A 37 24.21 -0.56 -13.71
CA ARG A 37 22.85 -0.06 -13.75
C ARG A 37 22.69 0.70 -12.45
N GLN A 38 22.57 2.02 -12.54
CA GLN A 38 22.15 2.83 -11.42
C GLN A 38 20.75 2.34 -11.10
N GLY A 39 20.61 1.50 -10.09
CA GLY A 39 19.34 1.05 -9.57
C GLY A 39 18.54 2.29 -9.19
N THR A 40 17.26 2.32 -9.52
CA THR A 40 16.34 3.33 -9.01
C THR A 40 16.58 3.46 -7.50
N PRO A 41 16.79 4.70 -6.97
CA PRO A 41 17.03 4.86 -5.55
C PRO A 41 15.92 4.15 -4.76
N GLU A 42 16.32 3.37 -3.76
CA GLU A 42 15.39 2.67 -2.91
C GLU A 42 14.47 3.67 -2.20
N HIS A 43 13.16 3.39 -2.17
CA HIS A 43 12.17 4.28 -1.57
C HIS A 43 12.47 4.47 -0.07
N PRO A 44 12.45 5.70 0.48
CA PRO A 44 12.84 5.97 1.86
C PRO A 44 12.11 5.11 2.90
N TRP A 45 10.83 4.80 2.70
CA TRP A 45 10.05 3.93 3.58
C TRP A 45 10.62 2.52 3.77
N ARG A 46 11.41 2.01 2.83
CA ARG A 46 12.08 0.69 2.97
C ARG A 46 13.24 0.68 3.99
N ARG A 47 13.67 1.87 4.45
CA ARG A 47 14.83 2.04 5.35
C ARG A 47 14.45 2.44 6.76
N ILE A 48 13.19 2.70 7.02
CA ILE A 48 12.72 3.10 8.35
C ILE A 48 12.29 1.84 9.08
N ASP A 49 12.93 1.58 10.24
CA ASP A 49 12.57 0.45 11.09
C ASP A 49 11.16 0.63 11.65
N LEU A 50 10.40 -0.46 11.75
CA LEU A 50 9.03 -0.42 12.27
C LEU A 50 8.96 0.13 13.69
N ASP A 51 9.89 -0.30 14.56
CA ASP A 51 9.94 0.16 15.96
C ASP A 51 10.16 1.68 16.03
N VAL A 52 11.05 2.23 15.18
CA VAL A 52 11.28 3.68 15.09
C VAL A 52 10.04 4.40 14.62
N TYR A 53 9.35 3.86 13.59
CA TYR A 53 8.09 4.40 13.09
C TYR A 53 7.00 4.40 14.18
N GLU A 54 6.77 3.27 14.84
CA GLU A 54 5.73 3.12 15.85
C GLU A 54 6.02 3.99 17.09
N GLN A 55 7.27 4.08 17.54
CA GLN A 55 7.67 4.94 18.65
C GLN A 55 7.48 6.42 18.33
N HIS A 56 7.82 6.85 17.10
CA HIS A 56 7.55 8.21 16.65
C HIS A 56 6.06 8.51 16.63
N MET A 57 5.29 7.67 15.93
CA MET A 57 3.83 7.87 15.78
C MET A 57 3.08 7.75 17.11
N GLY A 58 3.60 6.93 18.03
CA GLY A 58 3.05 6.71 19.38
C GLY A 58 3.47 7.74 20.43
N ASP A 59 4.47 8.61 20.15
CA ASP A 59 4.91 9.65 21.08
C ASP A 59 3.70 10.54 21.46
N PRO A 60 3.46 10.80 22.76
CA PRO A 60 2.33 11.62 23.21
C PRO A 60 2.28 13.02 22.59
N ARG A 61 3.43 13.55 22.16
CA ARG A 61 3.51 14.85 21.46
C ARG A 61 3.07 14.76 20.00
N VAL A 62 3.14 13.57 19.41
CA VAL A 62 2.72 13.27 18.04
C VAL A 62 1.28 12.76 18.02
N GLY A 63 0.97 11.73 18.80
CA GLY A 63 -0.37 11.20 19.05
C GLY A 63 -1.07 10.60 17.83
N GLN A 64 -0.34 10.37 16.73
CA GLN A 64 -0.92 9.88 15.47
C GLN A 64 -1.37 8.42 15.56
N LEU A 65 -0.55 7.55 16.18
CA LEU A 65 -0.87 6.12 16.25
C LEU A 65 -2.18 5.87 16.99
N GLN A 66 -2.35 6.49 18.15
CA GLN A 66 -3.56 6.38 18.96
C GLN A 66 -4.78 6.98 18.25
N ARG A 67 -4.58 8.12 17.58
CA ARG A 67 -5.67 8.78 16.84
C ARG A 67 -6.10 7.95 15.63
N LEU A 68 -5.16 7.40 14.88
CA LEU A 68 -5.46 6.52 13.75
C LEU A 68 -6.17 5.25 14.19
N HIS A 69 -5.80 4.66 15.33
CA HIS A 69 -6.51 3.51 15.88
C HIS A 69 -8.00 3.83 16.15
N VAL A 70 -8.29 4.99 16.76
CA VAL A 70 -9.67 5.44 16.97
C VAL A 70 -10.40 5.64 15.63
N ILE A 71 -9.74 6.30 14.65
CA ILE A 71 -10.35 6.56 13.34
C ILE A 71 -10.62 5.24 12.61
N THR A 72 -9.71 4.27 12.67
CA THR A 72 -9.91 2.93 12.08
C THR A 72 -11.12 2.24 12.68
N GLY A 73 -11.32 2.30 14.00
CA GLY A 73 -12.55 1.79 14.64
C GLY A 73 -13.82 2.48 14.11
N GLU A 74 -13.77 3.79 13.91
CA GLU A 74 -14.90 4.54 13.32
C GLU A 74 -15.12 4.21 11.84
N GLN A 75 -14.05 3.93 11.07
CA GLN A 75 -14.15 3.48 9.67
C GLN A 75 -14.85 2.12 9.59
N LEU A 76 -14.42 1.16 10.40
CA LEU A 76 -15.01 -0.18 10.47
C LEU A 76 -16.47 -0.14 10.95
N ALA A 77 -16.78 0.67 11.97
CA ALA A 77 -18.14 0.82 12.47
C ALA A 77 -19.09 1.50 11.46
N ALA A 78 -18.57 2.45 10.67
CA ALA A 78 -19.37 3.16 9.66
C ALA A 78 -19.68 2.29 8.44
N TYR A 79 -18.80 1.35 8.10
CA TYR A 79 -18.89 0.52 6.91
C TYR A 79 -18.64 -0.96 7.29
N PRO A 80 -19.65 -1.67 7.83
CA PRO A 80 -19.53 -3.09 8.12
C PRO A 80 -19.12 -3.87 6.88
N SER A 81 -17.99 -4.58 6.95
CA SER A 81 -17.29 -5.14 5.80
C SER A 81 -16.84 -6.56 6.07
N ARG A 82 -16.94 -7.43 5.07
CA ARG A 82 -16.40 -8.79 5.12
C ARG A 82 -15.03 -8.91 4.46
N ALA A 83 -14.77 -8.08 3.47
CA ALA A 83 -13.47 -7.97 2.82
C ALA A 83 -12.92 -6.55 3.01
N ILE A 84 -11.75 -6.44 3.62
CA ILE A 84 -11.13 -5.16 4.01
C ILE A 84 -9.76 -5.07 3.34
N GLY A 85 -9.49 -3.93 2.68
CA GLY A 85 -8.18 -3.59 2.16
C GLY A 85 -7.54 -2.46 2.97
N VAL A 86 -6.24 -2.52 3.22
CA VAL A 86 -5.49 -1.48 3.91
C VAL A 86 -4.24 -1.12 3.10
N LEU A 87 -4.16 0.11 2.62
CA LEU A 87 -3.00 0.65 1.93
C LEU A 87 -2.03 1.29 2.94
N GLY A 88 -0.76 0.91 2.91
CA GLY A 88 0.22 1.30 3.91
C GLY A 88 -0.08 0.67 5.26
N ILE A 89 -0.22 -0.66 5.29
CA ILE A 89 -0.66 -1.39 6.50
C ILE A 89 0.36 -1.32 7.64
N ALA A 90 1.63 -1.07 7.34
CA ALA A 90 2.74 -1.05 8.30
C ALA A 90 2.71 -2.29 9.24
N GLY A 91 2.84 -2.11 10.54
CA GLY A 91 2.75 -3.18 11.53
C GLY A 91 1.33 -3.64 11.89
N GLY A 92 0.30 -3.16 11.17
CA GLY A 92 -1.09 -3.57 11.37
C GLY A 92 -1.87 -2.79 12.42
N ASN A 93 -1.55 -1.51 12.66
CA ASN A 93 -2.32 -0.67 13.60
C ASN A 93 -3.80 -0.63 13.23
N GLY A 94 -4.66 -1.09 14.14
CA GLY A 94 -6.12 -1.15 13.97
C GLY A 94 -6.65 -2.48 13.45
N LEU A 95 -5.79 -3.45 13.10
CA LEU A 95 -6.24 -4.82 12.76
C LEU A 95 -6.86 -5.54 13.95
N ASP A 96 -6.44 -5.22 15.16
CA ASP A 96 -7.01 -5.69 16.42
C ASP A 96 -8.49 -5.29 16.64
N LEU A 97 -8.98 -4.33 15.85
CA LEU A 97 -10.39 -3.89 15.85
C LEU A 97 -11.28 -4.68 14.87
N ILE A 98 -10.68 -5.48 14.01
CA ILE A 98 -11.40 -6.29 13.03
C ILE A 98 -11.78 -7.62 13.68
N ASP A 99 -13.08 -7.95 13.65
CA ASP A 99 -13.55 -9.25 14.12
C ASP A 99 -13.25 -10.36 13.10
N PRO A 100 -12.31 -11.26 13.42
CA PRO A 100 -11.95 -12.32 12.49
C PRO A 100 -13.08 -13.32 12.23
N GLU A 101 -14.09 -13.41 13.08
CA GLU A 101 -15.20 -14.36 12.86
C GLU A 101 -16.18 -13.87 11.79
N THR A 102 -16.27 -12.56 11.61
CA THR A 102 -17.19 -11.95 10.63
C THR A 102 -16.48 -11.47 9.36
N THR A 103 -15.14 -11.54 9.32
CA THR A 103 -14.33 -11.08 8.20
C THR A 103 -13.85 -12.24 7.34
N ASP A 104 -14.11 -12.17 6.03
CA ASP A 104 -13.71 -13.19 5.05
C ASP A 104 -12.26 -13.02 4.60
N ALA A 105 -11.79 -11.77 4.44
CA ALA A 105 -10.43 -11.46 4.01
C ALA A 105 -9.96 -10.06 4.45
N VAL A 106 -8.67 -9.97 4.79
CA VAL A 106 -7.94 -8.71 5.01
C VAL A 106 -6.77 -8.67 4.04
N TYR A 107 -6.72 -7.65 3.20
CA TYR A 107 -5.65 -7.41 2.23
C TYR A 107 -4.81 -6.22 2.67
N GLY A 108 -3.59 -6.47 3.12
CA GLY A 108 -2.64 -5.44 3.53
C GLY A 108 -1.60 -5.19 2.44
N TYR A 109 -1.44 -3.94 2.04
CA TYR A 109 -0.48 -3.51 1.03
C TYR A 109 0.56 -2.60 1.65
N ASP A 110 1.83 -2.90 1.48
CA ASP A 110 2.92 -2.04 1.93
C ASP A 110 4.13 -2.16 0.99
N ILE A 111 4.96 -1.12 0.95
CA ILE A 111 6.20 -1.12 0.21
C ILE A 111 7.34 -1.78 1.00
N ASN A 112 7.22 -1.85 2.32
CA ASN A 112 8.26 -2.34 3.22
C ASN A 112 7.98 -3.80 3.60
N PRO A 113 8.81 -4.77 3.13
CA PRO A 113 8.62 -6.19 3.44
C PRO A 113 8.81 -6.52 4.93
N ASP A 114 9.64 -5.77 5.66
CA ASP A 114 9.85 -5.99 7.09
C ASP A 114 8.62 -5.61 7.90
N TYR A 115 7.89 -4.58 7.46
CA TYR A 115 6.60 -4.19 8.03
C TYR A 115 5.56 -5.28 7.84
N LEU A 116 5.48 -5.84 6.63
CA LEU A 116 4.57 -6.95 6.33
C LEU A 116 4.90 -8.19 7.15
N ALA A 117 6.18 -8.54 7.31
CA ALA A 117 6.61 -9.66 8.13
C ALA A 117 6.24 -9.47 9.62
N ALA A 118 6.38 -8.26 10.14
CA ALA A 118 5.96 -7.92 11.50
C ALA A 118 4.43 -7.98 11.67
N CYS A 119 3.68 -7.45 10.69
CA CYS A 119 2.23 -7.55 10.66
C CYS A 119 1.76 -9.01 10.62
N GLU A 120 2.37 -9.84 9.77
CA GLU A 120 2.09 -11.26 9.71
C GLU A 120 2.34 -11.95 11.06
N THR A 121 3.48 -11.68 11.68
CA THR A 121 3.83 -12.26 13.00
C THR A 121 2.81 -11.89 14.07
N ARG A 122 2.27 -10.67 14.02
CA ARG A 122 1.32 -10.17 15.02
C ARG A 122 -0.09 -10.74 14.86
N TYR A 123 -0.53 -10.95 13.62
CA TYR A 123 -1.96 -11.17 13.32
C TYR A 123 -2.26 -12.49 12.60
N ARG A 124 -1.25 -13.32 12.27
CA ARG A 124 -1.46 -14.61 11.61
C ARG A 124 -2.33 -15.55 12.44
N ASP A 125 -2.17 -15.55 13.75
CA ASP A 125 -2.92 -16.43 14.64
C ASP A 125 -4.41 -16.05 14.69
N ASP A 126 -4.74 -14.76 14.55
CA ASP A 126 -6.12 -14.28 14.57
C ASP A 126 -6.83 -14.49 13.23
N PHE A 127 -6.15 -14.23 12.13
CA PHE A 127 -6.78 -14.24 10.79
C PHE A 127 -6.50 -15.51 9.98
N GLY A 128 -5.39 -16.23 10.24
CA GLY A 128 -5.00 -17.40 9.46
C GLY A 128 -4.84 -17.09 7.98
N ASP A 129 -5.42 -17.93 7.13
CA ASP A 129 -5.37 -17.78 5.67
C ASP A 129 -6.19 -16.60 5.13
N ARG A 130 -6.92 -15.88 5.98
CA ARG A 130 -7.68 -14.67 5.61
C ARG A 130 -6.83 -13.41 5.58
N LEU A 131 -5.61 -13.43 6.13
CA LEU A 131 -4.66 -12.34 6.07
C LEU A 131 -3.76 -12.48 4.84
N HIS A 132 -3.91 -11.57 3.91
CA HIS A 132 -3.13 -11.49 2.67
C HIS A 132 -2.26 -10.24 2.71
N LEU A 133 -0.95 -10.40 2.79
CA LEU A 133 0.01 -9.30 2.83
C LEU A 133 0.77 -9.21 1.51
N ILE A 134 0.71 -8.06 0.87
CA ILE A 134 1.19 -7.85 -0.49
C ILE A 134 2.25 -6.73 -0.50
N GLU A 135 3.51 -7.10 -0.83
CA GLU A 135 4.55 -6.11 -1.05
C GLU A 135 4.32 -5.39 -2.38
N THR A 136 3.99 -4.11 -2.31
CA THR A 136 3.82 -3.29 -3.50
C THR A 136 3.97 -1.80 -3.20
N LYS A 137 4.45 -1.04 -4.19
CA LYS A 137 4.35 0.41 -4.20
C LYS A 137 3.01 0.78 -4.84
N ILE A 138 2.19 1.53 -4.13
CA ILE A 138 0.91 2.00 -4.66
C ILE A 138 1.15 3.01 -5.77
N ASP A 139 0.64 2.69 -6.96
CA ASP A 139 0.56 3.55 -8.13
C ASP A 139 -0.61 3.13 -9.03
N ARG A 140 -0.84 3.84 -10.12
CA ARG A 140 -1.96 3.61 -11.06
C ARG A 140 -1.98 2.24 -11.72
N SER A 141 -0.89 1.49 -11.71
CA SER A 141 -0.79 0.16 -12.33
C SER A 141 -1.19 -0.98 -11.39
N VAL A 142 -1.28 -0.69 -10.09
CA VAL A 142 -1.62 -1.69 -9.07
C VAL A 142 -3.10 -2.04 -9.17
N THR A 143 -3.38 -3.34 -9.23
CA THR A 143 -4.74 -3.88 -9.14
C THR A 143 -4.92 -4.52 -7.77
N ILE A 144 -6.05 -4.24 -7.13
CA ILE A 144 -6.40 -4.81 -5.83
C ILE A 144 -7.53 -5.82 -5.94
N GLU A 145 -7.59 -6.72 -4.97
CA GLU A 145 -8.74 -7.61 -4.79
C GLU A 145 -10.00 -6.81 -4.45
N ARG A 146 -11.16 -7.45 -4.66
CA ARG A 146 -12.43 -6.80 -4.33
C ARG A 146 -12.58 -6.68 -2.81
N VAL A 147 -12.84 -5.47 -2.34
CA VAL A 147 -13.04 -5.13 -0.93
C VAL A 147 -14.31 -4.32 -0.73
N ASP A 148 -14.96 -4.52 0.40
CA ASP A 148 -16.11 -3.72 0.81
C ASP A 148 -15.65 -2.35 1.33
N LEU A 149 -14.53 -2.34 2.06
CA LEU A 149 -13.88 -1.15 2.58
C LEU A 149 -12.39 -1.15 2.23
N LEU A 150 -11.92 -0.10 1.59
CA LEU A 150 -10.51 0.19 1.38
C LEU A 150 -10.09 1.34 2.31
N ILE A 151 -9.17 1.08 3.21
CA ILE A 151 -8.59 2.06 4.14
C ILE A 151 -7.26 2.56 3.58
N ALA A 152 -7.07 3.89 3.55
CA ALA A 152 -5.88 4.55 3.05
C ALA A 152 -5.47 5.68 4.01
N ASN A 153 -4.92 5.32 5.17
CA ASN A 153 -4.59 6.27 6.22
C ASN A 153 -3.13 6.74 6.11
N LEU A 154 -2.91 8.05 5.90
CA LEU A 154 -1.59 8.70 5.76
C LEU A 154 -0.69 8.08 4.66
N ILE A 155 -1.29 7.68 3.56
CA ILE A 155 -0.56 7.13 2.40
C ILE A 155 -0.54 8.10 1.22
N ILE A 156 -1.57 8.96 1.10
CA ILE A 156 -1.73 9.83 -0.07
C ILE A 156 -0.59 10.85 -0.14
N GLU A 157 -0.09 11.30 1.00
CA GLU A 157 1.04 12.21 1.11
C GLU A 157 2.32 11.70 0.43
N TYR A 158 2.48 10.37 0.34
CA TYR A 158 3.65 9.71 -0.25
C TYR A 158 3.40 9.22 -1.68
N VAL A 159 2.16 8.98 -2.03
CA VAL A 159 1.74 8.58 -3.38
C VAL A 159 1.50 9.81 -4.26
N GLY A 160 0.98 10.88 -3.68
CA GLY A 160 0.50 12.07 -4.38
C GLY A 160 -0.93 11.92 -4.91
N ILE A 161 -1.65 13.04 -5.00
CA ILE A 161 -3.09 13.04 -5.37
C ILE A 161 -3.30 12.40 -6.75
N ASP A 162 -2.52 12.78 -7.75
CA ASP A 162 -2.72 12.34 -9.14
C ASP A 162 -2.58 10.82 -9.30
N GLU A 163 -1.55 10.23 -8.69
CA GLU A 163 -1.34 8.77 -8.72
C GLU A 163 -2.39 8.04 -7.89
N PHE A 164 -2.71 8.56 -6.70
CA PHE A 164 -3.72 7.94 -5.84
C PHE A 164 -5.11 7.95 -6.48
N VAL A 165 -5.52 9.07 -7.06
CA VAL A 165 -6.81 9.18 -7.75
C VAL A 165 -6.86 8.30 -9.00
N ALA A 166 -5.75 8.20 -9.74
CA ALA A 166 -5.64 7.30 -10.88
C ALA A 166 -5.71 5.82 -10.45
N PHE A 167 -5.04 5.44 -9.36
CA PHE A 167 -5.14 4.13 -8.72
C PHE A 167 -6.60 3.82 -8.30
N ALA A 168 -7.25 4.73 -7.58
CA ALA A 168 -8.63 4.55 -7.14
C ALA A 168 -9.59 4.37 -8.32
N ALA A 169 -9.43 5.17 -9.38
CA ALA A 169 -10.24 5.07 -10.59
C ALA A 169 -10.04 3.75 -11.35
N ALA A 170 -8.80 3.28 -11.46
CA ALA A 170 -8.49 1.98 -12.08
C ALA A 170 -9.12 0.81 -11.30
N ASN A 171 -9.25 0.93 -9.98
CA ASN A 171 -9.80 -0.08 -9.09
C ASN A 171 -11.25 0.18 -8.65
N ALA A 172 -11.97 1.14 -9.25
CA ALA A 172 -13.30 1.55 -8.80
C ALA A 172 -14.31 0.40 -8.70
N ARG A 173 -14.20 -0.64 -9.55
CA ARG A 173 -15.06 -1.83 -9.50
C ARG A 173 -14.73 -2.80 -8.38
N SER A 174 -13.53 -2.71 -7.82
CA SER A 174 -13.06 -3.53 -6.71
C SER A 174 -13.29 -2.87 -5.35
N ILE A 175 -13.65 -1.59 -5.30
CA ILE A 175 -13.82 -0.80 -4.09
C ILE A 175 -15.29 -0.57 -3.80
N GLY A 176 -15.78 -1.01 -2.64
CA GLY A 176 -17.12 -0.67 -2.15
C GLY A 176 -17.13 0.77 -1.59
N VAL A 177 -16.33 1.01 -0.56
CA VAL A 177 -16.06 2.33 0.02
C VAL A 177 -14.56 2.51 0.15
N LEU A 178 -14.06 3.69 -0.21
CA LEU A 178 -12.71 4.16 0.08
C LEU A 178 -12.78 5.14 1.25
N SER A 179 -12.12 4.83 2.36
CA SER A 179 -11.98 5.73 3.50
C SER A 179 -10.51 6.09 3.66
N CYS A 180 -10.18 7.34 3.53
CA CYS A 180 -8.81 7.83 3.63
C CYS A 180 -8.66 8.86 4.74
N VAL A 181 -7.45 8.94 5.29
CA VAL A 181 -7.05 9.97 6.24
C VAL A 181 -5.82 10.65 5.70
N ILE A 182 -5.85 11.97 5.66
CA ILE A 182 -4.73 12.84 5.32
C ILE A 182 -4.37 13.72 6.50
N GLN A 183 -3.13 14.20 6.55
CA GLN A 183 -2.68 15.16 7.55
C GLN A 183 -2.67 16.57 6.97
N ARG A 184 -3.34 17.50 7.65
CA ARG A 184 -3.18 18.94 7.46
C ARG A 184 -2.16 19.48 8.44
N ASN A 185 -1.16 20.18 7.90
CA ASN A 185 -0.11 20.82 8.67
C ASN A 185 -0.49 22.29 8.89
N ASP A 186 -0.97 22.62 10.07
CA ASP A 186 -1.32 24.02 10.43
C ASP A 186 -0.09 24.77 10.99
N ALA A 187 1.01 24.03 11.29
CA ALA A 187 2.32 24.53 11.71
C ALA A 187 3.43 24.15 10.73
N GLU A 188 4.63 24.71 10.90
CA GLU A 188 5.79 24.39 10.07
C GLU A 188 6.23 22.92 10.24
N GLY A 189 6.51 22.25 9.11
CA GLY A 189 7.11 20.92 9.03
C GLY A 189 6.11 19.77 8.92
N PHE A 190 6.36 18.91 7.93
CA PHE A 190 5.54 17.72 7.66
C PHE A 190 5.65 16.66 8.78
N VAL A 191 6.87 16.38 9.24
CA VAL A 191 7.13 15.44 10.33
C VAL A 191 7.02 16.15 11.67
N SER A 192 6.26 15.57 12.60
CA SER A 192 6.13 16.09 13.95
C SER A 192 7.43 15.94 14.74
N SER A 193 7.69 16.83 15.71
CA SER A 193 8.90 16.78 16.51
C SER A 193 8.85 15.66 17.55
N SER A 194 9.80 14.71 17.49
CA SER A 194 10.06 13.66 18.47
C SER A 194 11.55 13.39 18.56
N GLU A 195 11.97 12.46 19.40
CA GLU A 195 13.38 12.00 19.47
C GLU A 195 13.81 11.28 18.19
N TYR A 196 12.86 10.82 17.37
CA TYR A 196 13.06 10.03 16.15
C TYR A 196 12.98 10.87 14.87
N THR A 197 12.76 12.19 14.95
CA THR A 197 12.51 13.06 13.79
C THR A 197 13.55 12.91 12.69
N SER A 198 14.84 12.81 13.06
CA SER A 198 15.93 12.67 12.08
C SER A 198 15.88 11.39 11.24
N SER A 199 15.23 10.33 11.74
CA SER A 199 15.03 9.08 10.99
C SER A 199 14.08 9.26 9.80
N PHE A 200 13.29 10.33 9.79
CA PHE A 200 12.29 10.64 8.78
C PHE A 200 12.72 11.75 7.80
N ASP A 201 13.92 12.30 7.94
CA ASP A 201 14.42 13.40 7.07
C ASP A 201 14.34 13.04 5.57
N ALA A 202 14.61 11.77 5.24
CA ALA A 202 14.54 11.30 3.86
C ALA A 202 13.13 11.33 3.27
N LEU A 203 12.08 11.29 4.11
CA LEU A 203 10.68 11.35 3.66
C LEU A 203 10.30 12.73 3.10
N ALA A 204 10.98 13.79 3.50
CA ALA A 204 10.73 15.13 2.96
C ALA A 204 10.87 15.19 1.43
N SER A 205 11.69 14.29 0.86
CA SER A 205 11.88 14.21 -0.60
C SER A 205 10.74 13.51 -1.35
N VAL A 206 9.87 12.80 -0.65
CA VAL A 206 8.78 11.99 -1.23
C VAL A 206 7.41 12.32 -0.66
N SER A 207 7.34 13.18 0.36
CA SER A 207 6.08 13.62 0.95
C SER A 207 5.57 14.91 0.31
N SER A 208 4.26 15.08 0.30
CA SER A 208 3.58 16.29 -0.14
C SER A 208 2.41 16.61 0.79
N ASP A 209 2.15 17.90 0.99
CA ASP A 209 0.94 18.33 1.65
C ASP A 209 -0.27 18.08 0.74
N ILE A 210 -1.32 17.53 1.34
CA ILE A 210 -2.55 17.19 0.63
C ILE A 210 -3.64 18.15 1.07
N ASP A 211 -4.12 18.97 0.12
CA ASP A 211 -5.29 19.82 0.35
C ASP A 211 -6.58 18.99 0.25
N PRO A 212 -7.43 18.98 1.30
CA PRO A 212 -8.65 18.16 1.34
C PRO A 212 -9.66 18.49 0.23
N GLU A 213 -9.77 19.77 -0.16
CA GLU A 213 -10.69 20.20 -1.22
C GLU A 213 -10.18 19.75 -2.59
N THR A 214 -8.88 19.85 -2.81
CA THR A 214 -8.22 19.35 -4.01
C THR A 214 -8.42 17.84 -4.17
N LEU A 215 -8.24 17.07 -3.08
CA LEU A 215 -8.49 15.63 -3.09
C LEU A 215 -9.96 15.33 -3.41
N THR A 216 -10.90 16.03 -2.76
CA THR A 216 -12.34 15.84 -3.02
C THR A 216 -12.70 16.13 -4.48
N SER A 217 -12.18 17.23 -5.04
CA SER A 217 -12.42 17.60 -6.43
C SER A 217 -11.87 16.55 -7.39
N ALA A 218 -10.61 16.14 -7.19
CA ALA A 218 -9.95 15.16 -8.05
C ALA A 218 -10.65 13.78 -8.01
N MET A 219 -11.13 13.35 -6.84
CA MET A 219 -11.93 12.13 -6.69
C MET A 219 -13.27 12.26 -7.44
N SER A 220 -13.95 13.41 -7.31
CA SER A 220 -15.23 13.67 -7.97
C SER A 220 -15.08 13.66 -9.49
N ASP A 221 -14.00 14.22 -10.04
CA ASP A 221 -13.68 14.23 -11.47
C ASP A 221 -13.49 12.82 -12.05
N ARG A 222 -13.21 11.84 -11.20
CA ARG A 222 -13.09 10.40 -11.54
C ARG A 222 -14.34 9.61 -11.20
N GLY A 223 -15.44 10.28 -10.89
CA GLY A 223 -16.73 9.65 -10.65
C GLY A 223 -16.93 9.09 -9.24
N PHE A 224 -16.11 9.47 -8.28
CA PHE A 224 -16.36 9.14 -6.87
C PHE A 224 -17.28 10.17 -6.23
N VAL A 225 -18.16 9.69 -5.35
CA VAL A 225 -19.08 10.51 -4.56
C VAL A 225 -18.54 10.60 -3.15
N ALA A 226 -18.33 11.81 -2.65
CA ALA A 226 -17.96 12.06 -1.27
C ALA A 226 -19.12 11.70 -0.32
N LEU A 227 -18.83 10.93 0.73
CA LEU A 227 -19.83 10.47 1.70
C LEU A 227 -19.69 11.18 3.05
N ARG A 228 -18.46 11.44 3.48
CA ARG A 228 -18.14 11.95 4.80
C ARG A 228 -16.85 12.77 4.80
N ARG A 229 -16.79 13.75 5.71
CA ARG A 229 -15.54 14.40 6.12
C ARG A 229 -15.58 14.64 7.62
N CYS A 230 -14.50 14.30 8.31
CA CYS A 230 -14.32 14.54 9.75
C CYS A 230 -12.91 15.05 10.01
N GLU A 231 -12.76 15.89 11.02
CA GLU A 231 -11.48 16.45 11.44
C GLU A 231 -11.14 15.99 12.86
N TYR A 232 -9.88 15.65 13.08
CA TYR A 232 -9.36 15.11 14.34
C TYR A 232 -8.09 15.88 14.72
N PRO A 233 -8.18 16.84 15.64
CA PRO A 233 -7.02 17.58 16.13
C PRO A 233 -6.00 16.65 16.78
N LEU A 234 -4.72 16.94 16.57
CA LEU A 234 -3.57 16.33 17.21
C LEU A 234 -2.92 17.29 18.21
N PRO A 235 -2.09 16.79 19.16
CA PRO A 235 -1.45 17.63 20.18
C PRO A 235 -0.50 18.70 19.64
N ASN A 236 -0.04 18.59 18.41
CA ASN A 236 1.04 19.37 17.79
C ASN A 236 0.57 20.37 16.73
N ASP A 237 -0.63 20.93 16.91
CA ASP A 237 -1.26 21.87 15.97
C ASP A 237 -1.40 21.29 14.53
N LYS A 238 -1.51 19.98 14.43
CA LYS A 238 -1.85 19.27 13.20
C LYS A 238 -3.26 18.72 13.30
N THR A 239 -3.84 18.40 12.17
CA THR A 239 -5.19 17.84 12.11
C THR A 239 -5.20 16.67 11.14
N LEU A 240 -5.71 15.52 11.59
CA LEU A 240 -6.05 14.43 10.67
C LEU A 240 -7.44 14.70 10.08
N ILE A 241 -7.58 14.52 8.78
CA ILE A 241 -8.83 14.72 8.05
C ILE A 241 -9.20 13.41 7.39
N ARG A 242 -10.28 12.81 7.87
CA ARG A 242 -10.90 11.65 7.23
C ARG A 242 -11.84 12.10 6.14
N GLN A 243 -11.73 11.47 4.97
CA GLN A 243 -12.64 11.64 3.84
C GLN A 243 -13.04 10.27 3.31
N ASP A 244 -14.33 10.04 3.18
CA ASP A 244 -14.87 8.77 2.70
C ASP A 244 -15.53 9.00 1.34
N PHE A 245 -15.29 8.08 0.42
CA PHE A 245 -15.78 8.13 -0.95
C PHE A 245 -16.38 6.78 -1.36
N ARG A 246 -17.29 6.79 -2.31
CA ARG A 246 -17.71 5.58 -3.02
C ARG A 246 -17.67 5.82 -4.53
N PRO A 247 -17.39 4.78 -5.33
CA PRO A 247 -17.55 4.88 -6.78
C PRO A 247 -19.00 5.23 -7.13
N GLY A 248 -19.18 6.20 -8.01
CA GLY A 248 -20.47 6.48 -8.64
C GLY A 248 -20.62 5.52 -9.83
N LEU A 249 -21.27 4.39 -9.62
CA LEU A 249 -21.54 3.37 -10.65
C LEU A 249 -22.80 3.71 -11.44
#